data_b6490d93fa2930322a384deed2cb4699
#
_entry.id   b6490d93fa2930322a384deed2cb4699
#
_cell.length_a   1.000
_cell.length_b   1.000
_cell.length_c   1.000
_cell.angle_alpha   90.00
_cell.angle_beta   90.00
_cell.angle_gamma   90.00
#
_symmetry.space_group_name_H-M   'P 1'
#
loop_
_entity.id
_entity.type
_entity.pdbx_description
1 polymer ?
#
loop_
_entity_poly.entity_id
_entity_poly.type
_entity_poly.pdbx_seq_one_letter_code
_entity_poly.pdbx_strand_id
1 'polypeptide(L)'
;MATASHIDPLKTARRTIALEAGALEALVGQLTDDFTRICKVILEAKGRVIVSGIGKSAVIAQKIVATLNSTGTPAVYLHAAEAIHGDLGMILSHDVVMIISKSG
;
A
#
# COMPACT_ATOMS: atom_id res chain seq x y z
N MET A 1 26.54 -23.97 7.61
CA MET A 1 26.64 -22.63 7.09
C MET A 1 27.76 -21.85 7.77
N ALA A 2 28.93 -21.99 7.21
CA ALA A 2 30.15 -21.39 7.75
C ALA A 2 30.08 -19.86 7.82
N THR A 3 29.23 -19.25 7.02
CA THR A 3 29.08 -17.81 6.91
C THR A 3 28.40 -17.14 8.11
N ALA A 4 27.68 -17.94 8.95
CA ALA A 4 27.00 -17.39 10.12
C ALA A 4 27.96 -16.73 11.13
N SER A 5 29.22 -17.27 11.22
CA SER A 5 30.25 -16.72 12.12
C SER A 5 30.79 -15.34 11.68
N HIS A 6 30.52 -14.95 10.43
CA HIS A 6 30.99 -13.67 9.87
C HIS A 6 29.89 -12.60 9.83
N ILE A 7 28.70 -12.92 10.31
CA ILE A 7 27.58 -12.00 10.32
C ILE A 7 27.65 -11.13 11.58
N ASP A 8 27.65 -9.83 11.38
CA ASP A 8 27.50 -8.86 12.44
C ASP A 8 26.05 -8.35 12.40
N PRO A 9 25.18 -8.79 13.30
CA PRO A 9 23.77 -8.39 13.29
C PRO A 9 23.57 -6.88 13.43
N LEU A 10 24.37 -6.23 14.26
CA LEU A 10 24.25 -4.80 14.49
C LEU A 10 24.61 -4.00 13.23
N LYS A 11 25.68 -4.39 12.56
CA LYS A 11 26.09 -3.76 11.31
C LYS A 11 25.05 -3.94 10.22
N THR A 12 24.47 -5.15 10.12
CA THR A 12 23.39 -5.45 9.17
C THR A 12 22.14 -4.61 9.46
N ALA A 13 21.75 -4.51 10.73
CA ALA A 13 20.59 -3.70 11.12
C ALA A 13 20.79 -2.22 10.77
N ARG A 14 21.95 -1.65 11.09
CA ARG A 14 22.26 -0.26 10.75
C ARG A 14 22.25 -0.01 9.26
N ARG A 15 22.81 -0.93 8.47
CA ARG A 15 22.81 -0.84 7.01
C ARG A 15 21.38 -0.89 6.45
N THR A 16 20.55 -1.78 6.94
CA THR A 16 19.17 -1.92 6.50
C THR A 16 18.39 -0.64 6.77
N ILE A 17 18.51 -0.09 7.98
CA ILE A 17 17.84 1.17 8.33
C ILE A 17 18.31 2.31 7.42
N ALA A 18 19.60 2.41 7.17
CA ALA A 18 20.14 3.45 6.29
C ALA A 18 19.64 3.33 4.86
N LEU A 19 19.53 2.10 4.34
CA LEU A 19 18.98 1.85 3.01
C LEU A 19 17.51 2.25 2.94
N GLU A 20 16.74 1.89 3.94
CA GLU A 20 15.31 2.23 3.99
C GLU A 20 15.10 3.74 4.13
N ALA A 21 15.89 4.39 4.99
CA ALA A 21 15.83 5.85 5.14
C ALA A 21 16.16 6.57 3.83
N GLY A 22 17.18 6.11 3.11
CA GLY A 22 17.54 6.66 1.81
C GLY A 22 16.44 6.47 0.77
N ALA A 23 15.77 5.31 0.78
CA ALA A 23 14.66 5.04 -0.12
C ALA A 23 13.48 5.98 0.16
N LEU A 24 13.17 6.24 1.43
CA LEU A 24 12.12 7.20 1.81
C LEU A 24 12.46 8.61 1.38
N GLU A 25 13.69 9.05 1.58
CA GLU A 25 14.13 10.38 1.13
C GLU A 25 14.00 10.53 -0.39
N ALA A 26 14.32 9.48 -1.15
CA ALA A 26 14.21 9.50 -2.61
C ALA A 26 12.76 9.66 -3.08
N LEU A 27 11.78 9.18 -2.30
CA LEU A 27 10.36 9.35 -2.63
C LEU A 27 9.93 10.81 -2.69
N VAL A 28 10.54 11.68 -1.91
CA VAL A 28 10.18 13.11 -1.90
C VAL A 28 10.27 13.71 -3.31
N GLY A 29 11.33 13.39 -4.04
CA GLY A 29 11.50 13.88 -5.41
C GLY A 29 10.66 13.19 -6.45
N GLN A 30 10.05 12.05 -6.10
CA GLN A 30 9.19 11.29 -7.01
C GLN A 30 7.71 11.68 -6.89
N LEU A 31 7.32 12.36 -5.83
CA LEU A 31 5.96 12.83 -5.66
C LEU A 31 5.69 13.99 -6.63
N THR A 32 4.55 13.91 -7.28
CA THR A 32 4.11 14.91 -8.27
C THR A 32 2.72 15.42 -7.90
N ASP A 33 2.18 16.31 -8.74
CA ASP A 33 0.81 16.80 -8.58
C ASP A 33 -0.24 15.69 -8.65
N ASP A 34 0.13 14.53 -9.19
CA ASP A 34 -0.75 13.37 -9.20
C ASP A 34 -1.12 12.94 -7.77
N PHE A 35 -0.18 13.05 -6.83
CA PHE A 35 -0.46 12.74 -5.44
C PHE A 35 -1.56 13.63 -4.87
N THR A 36 -1.49 14.92 -5.15
CA THR A 36 -2.53 15.90 -4.74
C THR A 36 -3.88 15.54 -5.35
N ARG A 37 -3.90 15.17 -6.64
CA ARG A 37 -5.13 14.77 -7.32
C ARG A 37 -5.73 13.51 -6.73
N ILE A 38 -4.90 12.52 -6.39
CA ILE A 38 -5.35 11.29 -5.74
C ILE A 38 -5.98 11.59 -4.38
N CYS A 39 -5.32 12.39 -3.57
CA CYS A 39 -5.86 12.80 -2.27
C CYS A 39 -7.22 13.49 -2.41
N LYS A 40 -7.35 14.37 -3.41
CA LYS A 40 -8.60 15.07 -3.66
C LYS A 40 -9.72 14.10 -4.07
N VAL A 41 -9.42 13.15 -4.95
CA VAL A 41 -10.39 12.13 -5.35
C VAL A 41 -10.90 11.34 -4.14
N ILE A 42 -10.01 10.94 -3.25
CA ILE A 42 -10.38 10.19 -2.05
C ILE A 42 -11.20 11.06 -1.08
N LEU A 43 -10.78 12.30 -0.85
CA LEU A 43 -11.47 13.21 0.06
C LEU A 43 -12.87 13.60 -0.42
N GLU A 44 -13.06 13.72 -1.73
CA GLU A 44 -14.34 14.09 -2.34
C GLU A 44 -15.22 12.88 -2.64
N ALA A 45 -14.71 11.67 -2.47
CA ALA A 45 -15.46 10.45 -2.74
C ALA A 45 -16.71 10.35 -1.86
N LYS A 46 -17.83 10.01 -2.48
CA LYS A 46 -19.10 9.81 -1.76
C LYS A 46 -19.29 8.36 -1.30
N GLY A 47 -18.44 7.45 -1.78
CA GLY A 47 -18.43 6.05 -1.39
C GLY A 47 -17.19 5.70 -0.59
N ARG A 48 -16.82 4.43 -0.66
CA ARG A 48 -15.69 3.87 0.07
C ARG A 48 -14.44 3.85 -0.80
N VAL A 49 -13.28 3.68 -0.17
CA VAL A 49 -12.05 3.35 -0.88
C VAL A 49 -11.88 1.83 -0.84
N ILE A 50 -11.90 1.21 -2.02
CA ILE A 50 -11.70 -0.23 -2.17
C ILE A 50 -10.22 -0.42 -2.50
N VAL A 51 -9.49 -1.11 -1.64
CA VAL A 51 -8.04 -1.30 -1.82
C VAL A 51 -7.76 -2.76 -2.12
N SER A 52 -7.00 -3.02 -3.16
CA SER A 52 -6.67 -4.39 -3.60
C SER A 52 -5.19 -4.52 -3.93
N GLY A 53 -4.70 -5.74 -3.88
CA GLY A 53 -3.33 -6.10 -4.24
C GLY A 53 -3.15 -7.60 -4.22
N ILE A 54 -2.02 -8.08 -4.70
CA ILE A 54 -1.66 -9.51 -4.72
C ILE A 54 -0.34 -9.71 -3.98
N GLY A 55 -0.21 -10.84 -3.29
CA GLY A 55 1.01 -11.19 -2.57
C GLY A 55 1.32 -10.20 -1.45
N LYS A 56 2.55 -9.71 -1.41
CA LYS A 56 2.97 -8.75 -0.39
C LYS A 56 2.23 -7.42 -0.52
N SER A 57 1.82 -7.03 -1.73
CA SER A 57 1.00 -5.84 -1.95
C SER A 57 -0.38 -5.97 -1.28
N ALA A 58 -0.92 -7.19 -1.18
CA ALA A 58 -2.17 -7.43 -0.47
C ALA A 58 -2.05 -7.12 1.03
N VAL A 59 -0.91 -7.44 1.65
CA VAL A 59 -0.66 -7.14 3.06
C VAL A 59 -0.61 -5.62 3.28
N ILE A 60 0.06 -4.90 2.38
CA ILE A 60 0.11 -3.44 2.41
C ILE A 60 -1.28 -2.85 2.21
N ALA A 61 -2.06 -3.39 1.28
CA ALA A 61 -3.44 -2.95 1.04
C ALA A 61 -4.30 -3.07 2.31
N GLN A 62 -4.18 -4.17 3.04
CA GLN A 62 -4.89 -4.39 4.29
C GLN A 62 -4.49 -3.36 5.36
N LYS A 63 -3.21 -3.02 5.44
CA LYS A 63 -2.72 -1.99 6.37
C LYS A 63 -3.28 -0.62 6.00
N ILE A 64 -3.31 -0.29 4.73
CA ILE A 64 -3.88 0.98 4.25
C ILE A 64 -5.35 1.07 4.61
N VAL A 65 -6.12 0.00 4.39
CA VAL A 65 -7.54 -0.07 4.76
C VAL A 65 -7.73 0.18 6.25
N ALA A 66 -6.95 -0.49 7.09
CA ALA A 66 -7.02 -0.32 8.53
C ALA A 66 -6.74 1.13 8.94
N THR A 67 -5.74 1.75 8.34
CA THR A 67 -5.38 3.14 8.63
C THR A 67 -6.46 4.12 8.16
N LEU A 68 -7.00 3.93 6.95
CA LEU A 68 -8.08 4.77 6.44
C LEU A 68 -9.31 4.70 7.35
N ASN A 69 -9.73 3.51 7.74
CA ASN A 69 -10.86 3.33 8.63
C ASN A 69 -10.64 3.99 10.00
N SER A 70 -9.42 3.87 10.55
CA SER A 70 -9.12 4.47 11.85
C SER A 70 -9.02 6.00 11.81
N THR A 71 -8.84 6.57 10.65
CA THR A 71 -8.73 8.03 10.46
C THR A 71 -9.97 8.65 9.82
N GLY A 72 -11.05 7.89 9.68
CA GLY A 72 -12.35 8.42 9.28
C GLY A 72 -12.69 8.31 7.79
N THR A 73 -11.86 7.64 7.00
CA THR A 73 -12.16 7.39 5.58
C THR A 73 -12.62 5.94 5.42
N PRO A 74 -13.89 5.70 5.08
CA PRO A 74 -14.39 4.33 4.90
C PRO A 74 -13.63 3.59 3.81
N ALA A 75 -13.09 2.44 4.13
CA ALA A 75 -12.31 1.63 3.21
C ALA A 75 -12.58 0.14 3.40
N VAL A 76 -12.43 -0.62 2.34
CA VAL A 76 -12.62 -2.08 2.32
C VAL A 76 -11.49 -2.71 1.52
N TYR A 77 -10.97 -3.81 2.03
CA TYR A 77 -10.01 -4.62 1.30
C TYR A 77 -10.74 -5.59 0.38
N LEU A 78 -10.30 -5.67 -0.89
CA LEU A 78 -10.78 -6.63 -1.87
C LEU A 78 -9.60 -7.49 -2.33
N HIS A 79 -9.64 -8.79 -2.03
CA HIS A 79 -8.62 -9.72 -2.51
C HIS A 79 -8.74 -9.88 -4.03
N ALA A 80 -7.63 -9.66 -4.75
CA ALA A 80 -7.67 -9.66 -6.21
C ALA A 80 -8.14 -11.00 -6.81
N ALA A 81 -7.78 -12.13 -6.18
CA ALA A 81 -8.25 -13.44 -6.63
C ALA A 81 -9.76 -13.62 -6.45
N GLU A 82 -10.33 -13.10 -5.35
CA GLU A 82 -11.76 -13.16 -5.09
C GLU A 82 -12.55 -12.24 -6.04
N ALA A 83 -11.95 -11.13 -6.45
CA ALA A 83 -12.55 -10.25 -7.45
C ALA A 83 -12.83 -11.00 -8.76
N ILE A 84 -11.90 -11.85 -9.20
CA ILE A 84 -12.05 -12.67 -10.39
C ILE A 84 -13.21 -13.67 -10.24
N HIS A 85 -13.46 -14.12 -8.99
CA HIS A 85 -14.50 -15.10 -8.68
C HIS A 85 -15.87 -14.49 -8.33
N GLY A 86 -16.06 -13.20 -8.56
CA GLY A 86 -17.37 -12.57 -8.43
C GLY A 86 -17.47 -11.46 -7.39
N ASP A 87 -16.46 -11.25 -6.55
CA ASP A 87 -16.52 -10.21 -5.51
C ASP A 87 -16.46 -8.78 -6.07
N LEU A 88 -16.25 -8.62 -7.38
CA LEU A 88 -16.37 -7.33 -8.05
C LEU A 88 -17.75 -6.68 -7.82
N GLY A 89 -18.78 -7.49 -7.58
CA GLY A 89 -20.13 -7.00 -7.28
C GLY A 89 -20.21 -6.18 -5.98
N MET A 90 -19.21 -6.26 -5.09
CA MET A 90 -19.19 -5.43 -3.90
C MET A 90 -18.81 -3.97 -4.18
N ILE A 91 -18.22 -3.67 -5.34
CA ILE A 91 -17.85 -2.31 -5.73
C ILE A 91 -19.10 -1.57 -6.20
N LEU A 92 -19.34 -0.42 -5.57
CA LEU A 92 -20.49 0.42 -5.89
C LEU A 92 -20.06 1.61 -6.74
N SER A 93 -21.03 2.25 -7.40
CA SER A 93 -20.77 3.33 -8.37
C SER A 93 -20.05 4.55 -7.79
N HIS A 94 -20.17 4.77 -6.48
CA HIS A 94 -19.51 5.90 -5.81
C HIS A 94 -18.20 5.54 -5.13
N ASP A 95 -17.77 4.28 -5.24
CA ASP A 95 -16.52 3.83 -4.64
C ASP A 95 -15.32 4.26 -5.49
N VAL A 96 -14.20 4.47 -4.82
CA VAL A 96 -12.88 4.68 -5.44
C VAL A 96 -12.07 3.41 -5.29
N VAL A 97 -11.46 2.94 -6.35
CA VAL A 97 -10.66 1.72 -6.33
C VAL A 97 -9.17 2.07 -6.37
N MET A 98 -8.43 1.55 -5.41
CA MET A 98 -6.97 1.69 -5.33
C MET A 98 -6.33 0.32 -5.50
N ILE A 99 -5.49 0.16 -6.50
CA ILE A 99 -4.78 -1.10 -6.78
C ILE A 99 -3.30 -0.89 -6.49
N ILE A 100 -2.74 -1.75 -5.65
CA ILE A 100 -1.32 -1.70 -5.29
C ILE A 100 -0.61 -2.83 -6.01
N SER A 101 0.39 -2.47 -6.81
CA SER A 101 1.18 -3.42 -7.59
C SER A 101 2.65 -3.03 -7.54
N LYS A 102 3.51 -4.04 -7.39
CA LYS A 102 4.96 -3.83 -7.42
C LYS A 102 5.46 -3.47 -8.82
N SER A 103 4.86 -4.07 -9.83
CA SER A 103 5.31 -3.94 -11.23
C SER A 103 4.40 -3.08 -12.10
N GLY A 104 3.31 -2.62 -11.54
CA GLY A 104 2.31 -1.89 -12.33
C GLY A 104 1.43 -2.85 -13.11
#